data_630b7fc4a51fa2c4b1ff1e021a035333
#
_entry.id   630b7fc4a51fa2c4b1ff1e021a035333
#
_cell.length_a   1.000
_cell.length_b   1.000
_cell.length_c   1.000
_cell.angle_alpha   90.00
_cell.angle_beta   90.00
_cell.angle_gamma   90.00
#
_symmetry.space_group_name_H-M   'P 1'
#
loop_
_entity.id
_entity.type
_entity.pdbx_description
1 polymer ?
#
loop_
_entity_poly.entity_id
_entity_poly.type
_entity_poly.pdbx_seq_one_letter_code
_entity_poly.pdbx_strand_id
1 'polypeptide(L)'
;MSKTNAPANPLQPQRKRRISTGIVVVIVLVLALGAGVGVQYYRGHSKVEVTSTGRTEPAVITGPGTSGKGVTVGKSGAKVNIELYLDFRCPHCADFEKASGATIDKLVEDGTATLTYWPLKFVNPDASARLANAFAAAAANGKALSFADNLYADFTKSWTSGQLTDLGTQLGIGDAKFQQALQDNTYGGWLDSVSKAADDRGVTETPTVYVNGKQLPSDQLTAEGLQKAVDAIAS
;
A
#
# COMPACT_ATOMS: atom_id res chain seq x y z
N MET A 1 9.40 85.80 33.14
CA MET A 1 8.62 84.63 33.55
C MET A 1 9.39 83.38 33.16
N SER A 2 10.15 82.84 34.09
CA SER A 2 11.05 81.70 33.85
C SER A 2 10.33 80.43 34.24
N LYS A 3 10.19 79.47 33.29
CA LYS A 3 9.65 78.14 33.56
C LYS A 3 10.82 77.21 33.90
N THR A 4 10.90 76.84 35.16
CA THR A 4 11.82 75.86 35.70
C THR A 4 11.37 74.45 35.26
N ASN A 5 12.22 73.77 34.52
CA ASN A 5 12.06 72.36 34.22
C ASN A 5 12.47 71.53 35.44
N ALA A 6 11.56 70.76 35.98
CA ALA A 6 11.86 69.76 37.01
C ALA A 6 12.58 68.54 36.39
N PRO A 7 13.62 68.00 37.08
CA PRO A 7 14.33 66.82 36.58
C PRO A 7 13.49 65.56 36.75
N ALA A 8 13.52 64.70 35.74
CA ALA A 8 12.87 63.37 35.72
C ALA A 8 13.46 62.48 36.81
N ASN A 9 12.60 61.86 37.62
CA ASN A 9 12.95 60.92 38.69
C ASN A 9 13.41 59.55 38.10
N PRO A 10 14.66 59.09 38.29
CA PRO A 10 15.20 57.91 37.69
C PRO A 10 14.91 56.57 38.39
N LEU A 11 14.01 56.50 39.34
CA LEU A 11 13.82 55.30 40.16
C LEU A 11 12.37 54.79 40.15
N GLN A 12 11.83 54.50 38.96
CA GLN A 12 10.70 53.61 38.94
C GLN A 12 11.19 52.15 38.69
N PRO A 13 10.99 51.21 39.65
CA PRO A 13 11.38 49.83 39.44
C PRO A 13 10.50 49.24 38.32
N GLN A 14 11.12 48.82 37.22
CA GLN A 14 10.45 48.08 36.18
C GLN A 14 9.87 46.80 36.78
N ARG A 15 8.57 46.70 36.83
CA ARG A 15 7.83 45.54 37.31
C ARG A 15 8.08 44.37 36.35
N LYS A 16 9.12 43.56 36.62
CA LYS A 16 9.35 42.31 35.91
C LYS A 16 8.08 41.48 36.03
N ARG A 17 7.34 41.35 34.92
CA ARG A 17 6.22 40.40 34.81
C ARG A 17 6.78 39.01 35.07
N ARG A 18 6.63 38.50 36.28
CA ARG A 18 6.91 37.09 36.57
C ARG A 18 5.84 36.27 35.87
N ILE A 19 6.21 35.61 34.78
CA ILE A 19 5.34 34.58 34.14
C ILE A 19 5.12 33.53 35.22
N SER A 20 3.87 33.28 35.61
CA SER A 20 3.59 32.28 36.65
C SER A 20 4.01 30.91 36.17
N THR A 21 4.57 30.09 37.04
CA THR A 21 5.00 28.72 36.75
C THR A 21 3.88 27.91 36.08
N GLY A 22 2.60 28.17 36.45
CA GLY A 22 1.45 27.53 35.79
C GLY A 22 1.31 27.88 34.33
N ILE A 23 1.57 29.13 33.91
CA ILE A 23 1.53 29.52 32.50
C ILE A 23 2.64 28.83 31.70
N VAL A 24 3.84 28.70 32.25
CA VAL A 24 4.96 27.99 31.61
C VAL A 24 4.63 26.52 31.43
N VAL A 25 4.06 25.85 32.44
CA VAL A 25 3.64 24.44 32.35
C VAL A 25 2.57 24.26 31.28
N VAL A 26 1.56 25.12 31.20
CA VAL A 26 0.53 25.03 30.15
C VAL A 26 1.12 25.21 28.74
N ILE A 27 2.02 26.20 28.59
CA ILE A 27 2.71 26.40 27.27
C ILE A 27 3.52 25.18 26.87
N VAL A 28 4.27 24.59 27.81
CA VAL A 28 5.07 23.36 27.50
C VAL A 28 4.17 22.17 27.12
N LEU A 29 3.04 21.99 27.83
CA LEU A 29 2.09 20.92 27.49
C LEU A 29 1.44 21.14 26.11
N VAL A 30 1.05 22.36 25.76
CA VAL A 30 0.48 22.69 24.46
C VAL A 30 1.51 22.47 23.34
N LEU A 31 2.77 22.86 23.56
CA LEU A 31 3.85 22.64 22.61
C LEU A 31 4.17 21.15 22.46
N ALA A 32 4.18 20.38 23.54
CA ALA A 32 4.41 18.93 23.51
C ALA A 32 3.28 18.18 22.77
N LEU A 33 2.01 18.55 23.04
CA LEU A 33 0.85 18.00 22.34
C LEU A 33 0.85 18.42 20.84
N GLY A 34 1.13 19.69 20.56
CA GLY A 34 1.23 20.20 19.19
C GLY A 34 2.36 19.55 18.40
N ALA A 35 3.52 19.32 19.02
CA ALA A 35 4.64 18.61 18.40
C ALA A 35 4.29 17.13 18.15
N GLY A 36 3.62 16.46 19.11
CA GLY A 36 3.18 15.08 18.97
C GLY A 36 2.19 14.91 17.82
N VAL A 37 1.19 15.77 17.73
CA VAL A 37 0.21 15.78 16.64
C VAL A 37 0.87 16.12 15.30
N GLY A 38 1.77 17.12 15.28
CA GLY A 38 2.51 17.51 14.09
C GLY A 38 3.41 16.39 13.55
N VAL A 39 4.11 15.64 14.41
CA VAL A 39 4.93 14.51 14.03
C VAL A 39 4.07 13.33 13.51
N GLN A 40 2.93 13.07 14.14
CA GLN A 40 1.99 12.05 13.67
C GLN A 40 1.37 12.42 12.31
N TYR A 41 0.96 13.68 12.16
CA TYR A 41 0.45 14.21 10.91
C TYR A 41 1.51 14.12 9.79
N TYR A 42 2.74 14.55 10.08
CA TYR A 42 3.86 14.50 9.10
C TYR A 42 4.23 13.07 8.72
N ARG A 43 4.27 12.13 9.68
CA ARG A 43 4.51 10.71 9.40
C ARG A 43 3.39 10.07 8.59
N GLY A 44 2.14 10.50 8.81
CA GLY A 44 0.99 10.01 8.05
C GLY A 44 0.92 10.53 6.61
N HIS A 45 1.55 11.71 6.35
CA HIS A 45 1.52 12.42 5.07
C HIS A 45 2.92 12.60 4.46
N SER A 46 3.92 11.82 4.90
CA SER A 46 5.20 11.82 4.20
C SER A 46 4.99 11.39 2.76
N LYS A 47 5.43 12.21 1.81
CA LYS A 47 5.25 11.97 0.37
C LYS A 47 5.69 10.56 0.03
N VAL A 48 4.83 9.83 -0.64
CA VAL A 48 5.12 8.54 -1.23
C VAL A 48 5.81 8.82 -2.56
N GLU A 49 6.98 8.26 -2.76
CA GLU A 49 7.64 8.27 -4.05
C GLU A 49 7.06 7.12 -4.85
N VAL A 50 6.33 7.44 -5.92
CA VAL A 50 5.79 6.42 -6.82
C VAL A 50 6.93 5.97 -7.72
N THR A 51 7.27 4.72 -7.64
CA THR A 51 8.13 4.07 -8.63
C THR A 51 7.35 4.07 -9.93
N SER A 52 7.65 5.02 -10.79
CA SER A 52 6.94 5.22 -12.03
C SER A 52 6.77 3.91 -12.78
N THR A 53 5.58 3.54 -12.91
CA THR A 53 5.20 2.48 -13.79
C THR A 53 4.60 3.14 -15.02
N GLY A 54 5.35 3.30 -16.04
CA GLY A 54 4.80 3.58 -17.37
C GLY A 54 3.98 2.40 -17.89
N ARG A 55 3.48 1.55 -16.99
CA ARG A 55 2.68 0.36 -17.27
C ARG A 55 1.28 0.74 -17.76
N THR A 56 0.84 0.09 -18.79
CA THR A 56 -0.58 0.06 -19.16
C THR A 56 -1.30 -0.88 -18.21
N GLU A 57 -2.27 -0.36 -17.46
CA GLU A 57 -3.10 -1.20 -16.59
C GLU A 57 -3.97 -2.13 -17.44
N PRO A 58 -3.91 -3.45 -17.24
CA PRO A 58 -4.78 -4.38 -17.92
C PRO A 58 -6.20 -4.30 -17.38
N ALA A 59 -7.17 -4.73 -18.16
CA ALA A 59 -8.55 -4.81 -17.70
C ALA A 59 -8.70 -5.73 -16.50
N VAL A 60 -9.51 -5.33 -15.52
CA VAL A 60 -9.90 -6.19 -14.41
C VAL A 60 -11.04 -7.10 -14.88
N ILE A 61 -10.78 -8.40 -14.94
CA ILE A 61 -11.74 -9.44 -15.36
C ILE A 61 -12.58 -9.89 -14.16
N THR A 62 -11.93 -10.17 -13.03
CA THR A 62 -12.57 -10.49 -11.77
C THR A 62 -12.10 -9.48 -10.74
N GLY A 63 -13.00 -8.63 -10.29
CA GLY A 63 -12.71 -7.61 -9.28
C GLY A 63 -12.69 -8.18 -7.86
N PRO A 64 -12.19 -7.39 -6.89
CA PRO A 64 -12.29 -7.72 -5.48
C PRO A 64 -13.76 -7.74 -5.04
N GLY A 65 -14.04 -8.47 -3.95
CA GLY A 65 -15.40 -8.62 -3.41
C GLY A 65 -16.13 -9.89 -3.92
N THR A 66 -15.63 -10.58 -4.94
CA THR A 66 -16.14 -11.89 -5.32
C THR A 66 -15.62 -12.93 -4.33
N SER A 67 -16.52 -13.50 -3.52
CA SER A 67 -16.16 -14.45 -2.45
C SER A 67 -15.37 -15.64 -3.00
N GLY A 68 -14.25 -15.97 -2.33
CA GLY A 68 -13.39 -17.09 -2.68
C GLY A 68 -12.71 -16.98 -4.04
N LYS A 69 -12.60 -15.77 -4.59
CA LYS A 69 -11.94 -15.49 -5.86
C LYS A 69 -10.87 -14.40 -5.69
N GLY A 70 -9.72 -14.59 -6.31
CA GLY A 70 -8.68 -13.56 -6.42
C GLY A 70 -9.07 -12.44 -7.39
N VAL A 71 -8.24 -11.40 -7.44
CA VAL A 71 -8.35 -10.34 -8.45
C VAL A 71 -7.67 -10.79 -9.73
N THR A 72 -8.43 -10.92 -10.82
CA THR A 72 -7.89 -11.33 -12.12
C THR A 72 -7.81 -10.14 -13.06
N VAL A 73 -6.65 -9.95 -13.67
CA VAL A 73 -6.38 -8.90 -14.67
C VAL A 73 -5.85 -9.50 -15.97
N GLY A 74 -6.05 -8.80 -17.07
CA GLY A 74 -5.55 -9.20 -18.37
C GLY A 74 -6.60 -9.13 -19.48
N LYS A 75 -6.39 -9.87 -20.56
CA LYS A 75 -7.33 -9.97 -21.67
C LYS A 75 -8.22 -11.20 -21.49
N SER A 76 -9.54 -11.00 -21.56
CA SER A 76 -10.49 -12.10 -21.52
C SER A 76 -10.23 -13.06 -22.70
N GLY A 77 -10.18 -14.37 -22.40
CA GLY A 77 -9.89 -15.39 -23.39
C GLY A 77 -8.40 -15.74 -23.56
N ALA A 78 -7.50 -15.17 -22.76
CA ALA A 78 -6.12 -15.65 -22.68
C ALA A 78 -6.10 -17.15 -22.33
N LYS A 79 -5.22 -17.90 -23.01
CA LYS A 79 -5.14 -19.36 -22.84
C LYS A 79 -4.53 -19.79 -21.50
N VAL A 80 -3.72 -18.91 -20.92
CA VAL A 80 -2.98 -19.19 -19.70
C VAL A 80 -3.50 -18.32 -18.56
N ASN A 81 -3.64 -18.91 -17.37
CA ASN A 81 -3.87 -18.18 -16.13
C ASN A 81 -2.69 -18.40 -15.20
N ILE A 82 -2.05 -17.30 -14.79
CA ILE A 82 -1.04 -17.28 -13.74
C ILE A 82 -1.76 -16.89 -12.46
N GLU A 83 -1.74 -17.76 -11.45
CA GLU A 83 -2.30 -17.48 -10.12
C GLU A 83 -1.14 -17.25 -9.16
N LEU A 84 -1.13 -16.09 -8.52
CA LEU A 84 -0.08 -15.66 -7.60
C LEU A 84 -0.66 -15.49 -6.20
N TYR A 85 -0.36 -16.44 -5.32
CA TYR A 85 -0.62 -16.34 -3.88
C TYR A 85 0.53 -15.58 -3.23
N LEU A 86 0.22 -14.46 -2.64
CA LEU A 86 1.21 -13.48 -2.20
C LEU A 86 0.83 -12.84 -0.86
N ASP A 87 1.84 -12.27 -0.21
CA ASP A 87 1.65 -11.33 0.90
C ASP A 87 2.50 -10.08 0.63
N PHE A 88 1.89 -8.90 0.67
CA PHE A 88 2.59 -7.62 0.40
C PHE A 88 3.65 -7.26 1.45
N ARG A 89 3.77 -8.05 2.52
CA ARG A 89 4.83 -7.95 3.53
C ARG A 89 5.88 -9.04 3.39
N CYS A 90 5.72 -9.96 2.44
CA CYS A 90 6.63 -11.08 2.27
C CYS A 90 7.87 -10.67 1.44
N PRO A 91 9.09 -10.81 1.99
CA PRO A 91 10.31 -10.49 1.26
C PRO A 91 10.50 -11.37 0.01
N HIS A 92 10.17 -12.67 0.10
CA HIS A 92 10.27 -13.58 -1.05
C HIS A 92 9.28 -13.23 -2.16
N CYS A 93 8.11 -12.64 -1.83
CA CYS A 93 7.19 -12.12 -2.84
C CYS A 93 7.78 -10.89 -3.54
N ALA A 94 8.45 -10.00 -2.80
CA ALA A 94 9.14 -8.86 -3.39
C ALA A 94 10.31 -9.30 -4.29
N ASP A 95 11.06 -10.32 -3.89
CA ASP A 95 12.12 -10.91 -4.71
C ASP A 95 11.56 -11.54 -5.99
N PHE A 96 10.44 -12.27 -5.89
CA PHE A 96 9.74 -12.85 -7.05
C PHE A 96 9.23 -11.76 -8.01
N GLU A 97 8.59 -10.72 -7.49
CA GLU A 97 8.13 -9.58 -8.29
C GLU A 97 9.29 -8.91 -9.02
N LYS A 98 10.38 -8.66 -8.33
CA LYS A 98 11.60 -8.09 -8.93
C LYS A 98 12.19 -8.97 -10.02
N ALA A 99 12.16 -10.29 -9.84
CA ALA A 99 12.73 -11.25 -10.79
C ALA A 99 11.82 -11.53 -12.00
N SER A 100 10.51 -11.58 -11.78
CA SER A 100 9.54 -12.13 -12.73
C SER A 100 8.45 -11.13 -13.17
N GLY A 101 8.29 -10.01 -12.46
CA GLY A 101 7.22 -9.04 -12.72
C GLY A 101 7.20 -8.54 -14.16
N ALA A 102 8.33 -8.15 -14.73
CA ALA A 102 8.41 -7.71 -16.12
C ALA A 102 8.01 -8.79 -17.14
N THR A 103 8.28 -10.07 -16.83
CA THR A 103 7.84 -11.19 -17.67
C THR A 103 6.32 -11.38 -17.56
N ILE A 104 5.78 -11.31 -16.35
CA ILE A 104 4.33 -11.40 -16.10
C ILE A 104 3.61 -10.29 -16.86
N ASP A 105 4.11 -9.06 -16.74
CA ASP A 105 3.52 -7.89 -17.40
C ASP A 105 3.42 -8.08 -18.91
N LYS A 106 4.53 -8.48 -19.51
CA LYS A 106 4.56 -8.72 -20.95
C LYS A 106 3.54 -9.78 -21.37
N LEU A 107 3.46 -10.89 -20.62
CA LEU A 107 2.50 -11.98 -20.91
C LEU A 107 1.04 -11.52 -20.76
N VAL A 108 0.77 -10.62 -19.82
CA VAL A 108 -0.57 -10.06 -19.60
C VAL A 108 -0.89 -8.99 -20.65
N GLU A 109 0.05 -8.13 -20.99
CA GLU A 109 -0.10 -7.04 -21.95
C GLU A 109 -0.35 -7.60 -23.38
N ASP A 110 0.42 -8.58 -23.81
CA ASP A 110 0.24 -9.21 -25.12
C ASP A 110 -1.00 -10.13 -25.18
N GLY A 111 -1.55 -10.50 -24.03
CA GLY A 111 -2.76 -11.33 -23.91
C GLY A 111 -2.49 -12.83 -23.94
N THR A 112 -1.24 -13.24 -23.78
CA THR A 112 -0.86 -14.65 -23.65
C THR A 112 -1.42 -15.23 -22.34
N ALA A 113 -1.36 -14.44 -21.25
CA ALA A 113 -1.84 -14.86 -19.95
C ALA A 113 -2.78 -13.84 -19.30
N THR A 114 -3.58 -14.32 -18.34
CA THR A 114 -4.17 -13.52 -17.28
C THR A 114 -3.35 -13.69 -16.00
N LEU A 115 -3.34 -12.68 -15.13
CA LEU A 115 -2.78 -12.77 -13.80
C LEU A 115 -3.90 -12.70 -12.77
N THR A 116 -3.93 -13.64 -11.82
CA THR A 116 -4.84 -13.65 -10.68
C THR A 116 -4.05 -13.47 -9.39
N TYR A 117 -4.26 -12.36 -8.72
CA TYR A 117 -3.71 -12.08 -7.40
C TYR A 117 -4.56 -12.71 -6.30
N TRP A 118 -3.92 -13.45 -5.41
CA TRP A 118 -4.51 -14.06 -4.21
C TRP A 118 -3.79 -13.51 -2.96
N PRO A 119 -4.13 -12.30 -2.49
CA PRO A 119 -3.44 -11.71 -1.35
C PRO A 119 -3.78 -12.44 -0.05
N LEU A 120 -2.73 -12.75 0.74
CA LEU A 120 -2.80 -13.46 2.00
C LEU A 120 -2.26 -12.61 3.17
N LYS A 121 -2.41 -13.13 4.41
CA LYS A 121 -2.07 -12.44 5.66
C LYS A 121 -1.06 -13.22 6.50
N PHE A 122 -0.02 -13.80 5.89
CA PHE A 122 0.88 -14.74 6.55
C PHE A 122 1.98 -14.08 7.39
N VAL A 123 2.57 -12.99 6.89
CA VAL A 123 3.77 -12.38 7.50
C VAL A 123 3.41 -11.53 8.72
N ASN A 124 2.45 -10.64 8.56
CA ASN A 124 1.95 -9.78 9.64
C ASN A 124 0.45 -9.57 9.42
N PRO A 125 -0.42 -10.33 10.11
CA PRO A 125 -1.84 -10.35 9.80
C PRO A 125 -2.50 -8.97 9.66
N ASP A 126 -2.22 -8.03 10.57
CA ASP A 126 -2.82 -6.69 10.54
C ASP A 126 -2.26 -5.81 9.42
N ALA A 127 -0.93 -5.79 9.27
CA ALA A 127 -0.30 -4.98 8.23
C ALA A 127 -0.56 -5.57 6.85
N SER A 128 -0.48 -6.89 6.69
CA SER A 128 -0.77 -7.59 5.43
C SER A 128 -2.23 -7.41 5.02
N ALA A 129 -3.19 -7.53 5.97
CA ALA A 129 -4.60 -7.28 5.71
C ALA A 129 -4.86 -5.83 5.24
N ARG A 130 -4.23 -4.84 5.87
CA ARG A 130 -4.35 -3.44 5.47
C ARG A 130 -3.84 -3.20 4.04
N LEU A 131 -2.68 -3.78 3.68
CA LEU A 131 -2.14 -3.65 2.32
C LEU A 131 -3.01 -4.39 1.30
N ALA A 132 -3.51 -5.58 1.62
CA ALA A 132 -4.41 -6.34 0.76
C ALA A 132 -5.75 -5.62 0.54
N ASN A 133 -6.32 -4.98 1.58
CA ASN A 133 -7.51 -4.14 1.45
C ASN A 133 -7.24 -2.92 0.55
N ALA A 134 -6.09 -2.26 0.70
CA ALA A 134 -5.71 -1.14 -0.14
C ALA A 134 -5.49 -1.55 -1.60
N PHE A 135 -4.80 -2.68 -1.83
CA PHE A 135 -4.67 -3.28 -3.16
C PHE A 135 -6.04 -3.59 -3.78
N ALA A 136 -6.96 -4.19 -3.03
CA ALA A 136 -8.31 -4.48 -3.51
C ALA A 136 -9.04 -3.19 -3.92
N ALA A 137 -8.97 -2.14 -3.09
CA ALA A 137 -9.56 -0.84 -3.41
C ALA A 137 -8.95 -0.22 -4.69
N ALA A 138 -7.63 -0.35 -4.88
CA ALA A 138 -6.95 0.10 -6.09
C ALA A 138 -7.35 -0.74 -7.32
N ALA A 139 -7.43 -2.05 -7.18
CA ALA A 139 -7.88 -2.95 -8.24
C ALA A 139 -9.32 -2.67 -8.68
N ALA A 140 -10.23 -2.33 -7.74
CA ALA A 140 -11.58 -1.88 -8.06
C ALA A 140 -11.60 -0.60 -8.91
N ASN A 141 -10.52 0.17 -8.88
CA ASN A 141 -10.31 1.38 -9.69
C ASN A 141 -9.41 1.13 -10.93
N GLY A 142 -9.16 -0.13 -11.29
CA GLY A 142 -8.34 -0.50 -12.44
C GLY A 142 -6.85 -0.22 -12.26
N LYS A 143 -6.34 -0.22 -11.03
CA LYS A 143 -4.94 0.09 -10.68
C LYS A 143 -4.24 -1.06 -9.94
N ALA A 144 -4.56 -2.30 -10.34
CA ALA A 144 -4.04 -3.48 -9.67
C ALA A 144 -2.52 -3.61 -9.79
N LEU A 145 -1.97 -3.54 -11.02
CA LEU A 145 -0.54 -3.71 -11.25
C LEU A 145 0.27 -2.59 -10.62
N SER A 146 -0.02 -1.34 -10.99
CA SER A 146 0.74 -0.19 -10.48
C SER A 146 0.71 -0.11 -8.95
N PHE A 147 -0.40 -0.48 -8.32
CA PHE A 147 -0.50 -0.45 -6.88
C PHE A 147 0.33 -1.56 -6.22
N ALA A 148 0.27 -2.79 -6.76
CA ALA A 148 1.07 -3.91 -6.28
C ALA A 148 2.57 -3.62 -6.38
N ASP A 149 3.03 -3.09 -7.51
CA ASP A 149 4.43 -2.71 -7.72
C ASP A 149 4.94 -1.74 -6.68
N ASN A 150 4.15 -0.69 -6.40
CA ASN A 150 4.56 0.32 -5.43
C ASN A 150 4.56 -0.22 -3.99
N LEU A 151 3.71 -1.19 -3.66
CA LEU A 151 3.79 -1.88 -2.38
C LEU A 151 5.07 -2.71 -2.27
N TYR A 152 5.48 -3.39 -3.35
CA TYR A 152 6.70 -4.21 -3.36
C TYR A 152 7.99 -3.38 -3.50
N ALA A 153 7.95 -2.24 -4.18
CA ALA A 153 9.10 -1.34 -4.29
C ALA A 153 9.65 -0.93 -2.90
N ASP A 154 8.78 -0.87 -1.89
CA ASP A 154 9.17 -0.65 -0.50
C ASP A 154 8.36 -1.56 0.44
N PHE A 155 8.56 -2.89 0.29
CA PHE A 155 7.84 -3.90 1.08
C PHE A 155 8.15 -3.83 2.58
N THR A 156 9.27 -3.22 2.97
CA THR A 156 9.64 -3.02 4.37
C THR A 156 8.91 -1.87 5.05
N LYS A 157 8.34 -0.97 4.25
CA LYS A 157 7.68 0.23 4.74
C LYS A 157 6.46 -0.08 5.58
N SER A 158 6.37 0.57 6.72
CA SER A 158 5.16 0.57 7.55
C SER A 158 4.16 1.58 6.98
N TRP A 159 3.42 1.16 5.95
CA TRP A 159 2.44 1.98 5.28
C TRP A 159 1.32 2.42 6.23
N THR A 160 1.10 3.73 6.35
CA THR A 160 -0.07 4.30 7.02
C THR A 160 -1.24 4.43 6.04
N SER A 161 -2.47 4.56 6.56
CA SER A 161 -3.64 4.79 5.69
C SER A 161 -3.51 6.08 4.87
N GLY A 162 -2.91 7.15 5.44
CA GLY A 162 -2.61 8.39 4.71
C GLY A 162 -1.67 8.16 3.53
N GLN A 163 -0.59 7.41 3.74
CA GLN A 163 0.37 7.09 2.67
C GLN A 163 -0.24 6.20 1.57
N LEU A 164 -1.12 5.27 1.93
CA LEU A 164 -1.86 4.46 0.95
C LEU A 164 -2.85 5.32 0.15
N THR A 165 -3.48 6.30 0.81
CA THR A 165 -4.32 7.31 0.12
C THR A 165 -3.50 8.15 -0.84
N ASP A 166 -2.32 8.62 -0.40
CA ASP A 166 -1.42 9.41 -1.24
C ASP A 166 -0.92 8.60 -2.45
N LEU A 167 -0.58 7.32 -2.25
CA LEU A 167 -0.22 6.41 -3.34
C LEU A 167 -1.36 6.29 -4.35
N GLY A 168 -2.58 6.02 -3.89
CA GLY A 168 -3.75 5.95 -4.76
C GLY A 168 -3.95 7.23 -5.56
N THR A 169 -3.86 8.39 -4.91
CA THR A 169 -3.98 9.71 -5.56
C THR A 169 -2.92 9.90 -6.65
N GLN A 170 -1.67 9.54 -6.39
CA GLN A 170 -0.58 9.65 -7.37
C GLN A 170 -0.75 8.69 -8.55
N LEU A 171 -1.41 7.55 -8.33
CA LEU A 171 -1.79 6.60 -9.39
C LEU A 171 -3.09 6.98 -10.12
N GLY A 172 -3.67 8.15 -9.79
CA GLY A 172 -4.88 8.67 -10.42
C GLY A 172 -6.18 8.16 -9.80
N ILE A 173 -6.14 7.56 -8.60
CA ILE A 173 -7.31 7.19 -7.82
C ILE A 173 -7.61 8.33 -6.85
N GLY A 174 -8.41 9.30 -7.29
CA GLY A 174 -8.70 10.51 -6.49
C GLY A 174 -10.08 10.51 -5.81
N ASP A 175 -10.83 9.41 -5.81
CA ASP A 175 -12.20 9.41 -5.35
C ASP A 175 -12.34 9.15 -3.84
N ALA A 176 -13.42 9.69 -3.27
CA ALA A 176 -13.74 9.51 -1.85
C ALA A 176 -14.04 8.04 -1.49
N LYS A 177 -14.47 7.22 -2.46
CA LYS A 177 -14.77 5.80 -2.24
C LYS A 177 -13.50 4.99 -1.95
N PHE A 178 -12.40 5.31 -2.64
CA PHE A 178 -11.11 4.68 -2.36
C PHE A 178 -10.67 4.99 -0.93
N GLN A 179 -10.71 6.26 -0.51
CA GLN A 179 -10.35 6.66 0.85
C GLN A 179 -11.24 5.99 1.89
N GLN A 180 -12.55 5.94 1.65
CA GLN A 180 -13.49 5.27 2.53
C GLN A 180 -13.20 3.77 2.64
N ALA A 181 -12.91 3.10 1.52
CA ALA A 181 -12.56 1.68 1.51
C ALA A 181 -11.33 1.36 2.37
N LEU A 182 -10.34 2.27 2.42
CA LEU A 182 -9.19 2.14 3.30
C LEU A 182 -9.55 2.30 4.78
N GLN A 183 -10.45 3.24 5.10
CA GLN A 183 -10.87 3.53 6.48
C GLN A 183 -11.78 2.43 7.04
N ASP A 184 -12.72 1.96 6.24
CA ASP A 184 -13.76 1.01 6.64
C ASP A 184 -13.32 -0.45 6.49
N ASN A 185 -12.11 -0.72 6.00
CA ASN A 185 -11.63 -2.07 5.67
C ASN A 185 -12.64 -2.84 4.79
N THR A 186 -13.14 -2.18 3.75
CA THR A 186 -14.28 -2.63 2.92
C THR A 186 -14.08 -4.04 2.36
N TYR A 187 -12.85 -4.43 2.05
CA TYR A 187 -12.53 -5.73 1.46
C TYR A 187 -12.07 -6.78 2.49
N GLY A 188 -12.20 -6.50 3.79
CA GLY A 188 -11.78 -7.43 4.85
C GLY A 188 -12.46 -8.80 4.75
N GLY A 189 -13.79 -8.83 4.60
CA GLY A 189 -14.54 -10.08 4.45
C GLY A 189 -14.21 -10.84 3.15
N TRP A 190 -13.91 -10.11 2.06
CA TRP A 190 -13.40 -10.72 0.83
C TRP A 190 -12.02 -11.37 1.07
N LEU A 191 -11.12 -10.68 1.75
CA LEU A 191 -9.79 -11.20 2.06
C LEU A 191 -9.85 -12.46 2.92
N ASP A 192 -10.80 -12.54 3.86
CA ASP A 192 -11.04 -13.76 4.64
C ASP A 192 -11.49 -14.91 3.75
N SER A 193 -12.35 -14.66 2.77
CA SER A 193 -12.78 -15.67 1.80
C SER A 193 -11.66 -16.12 0.86
N VAL A 194 -10.76 -15.21 0.48
CA VAL A 194 -9.55 -15.52 -0.30
C VAL A 194 -8.60 -16.39 0.52
N SER A 195 -8.37 -16.03 1.79
CA SER A 195 -7.54 -16.81 2.70
C SER A 195 -8.09 -18.23 2.87
N LYS A 196 -9.41 -18.36 3.07
CA LYS A 196 -10.05 -19.68 3.15
C LYS A 196 -9.88 -20.50 1.86
N ALA A 197 -10.04 -19.89 0.71
CA ALA A 197 -9.84 -20.58 -0.58
C ALA A 197 -8.40 -21.04 -0.78
N ALA A 198 -7.43 -20.28 -0.29
CA ALA A 198 -6.02 -20.65 -0.29
C ALA A 198 -5.75 -21.83 0.66
N ASP A 199 -6.32 -21.81 1.86
CA ASP A 199 -6.23 -22.92 2.84
C ASP A 199 -6.85 -24.20 2.27
N ASP A 200 -8.05 -24.12 1.68
CA ASP A 200 -8.74 -25.24 1.05
C ASP A 200 -7.92 -25.85 -0.11
N ARG A 201 -7.07 -25.04 -0.74
CA ARG A 201 -6.14 -25.47 -1.81
C ARG A 201 -4.80 -25.99 -1.27
N GLY A 202 -4.54 -25.88 0.02
CA GLY A 202 -3.31 -26.31 0.67
C GLY A 202 -2.13 -25.36 0.47
N VAL A 203 -2.40 -24.06 0.22
CA VAL A 203 -1.36 -23.02 0.13
C VAL A 203 -0.90 -22.66 1.54
N THR A 204 0.36 -22.94 1.86
CA THR A 204 0.96 -22.73 3.19
C THR A 204 2.10 -21.72 3.20
N GLU A 205 2.52 -21.24 2.04
CA GLU A 205 3.65 -20.30 1.91
C GLU A 205 3.43 -19.29 0.78
N THR A 206 4.18 -18.19 0.81
CA THR A 206 4.17 -17.17 -0.23
C THR A 206 5.60 -16.80 -0.66
N PRO A 207 5.86 -16.57 -1.95
CA PRO A 207 4.91 -16.72 -3.05
C PRO A 207 4.63 -18.18 -3.39
N THR A 208 3.38 -18.53 -3.68
CA THR A 208 3.02 -19.77 -4.35
C THR A 208 2.40 -19.42 -5.70
N VAL A 209 2.89 -20.01 -6.77
CA VAL A 209 2.48 -19.71 -8.15
C VAL A 209 1.91 -20.94 -8.81
N TYR A 210 0.75 -20.78 -9.46
CA TYR A 210 0.17 -21.80 -10.34
C TYR A 210 0.07 -21.26 -11.76
N VAL A 211 0.29 -22.13 -12.74
CA VAL A 211 0.06 -21.85 -14.16
C VAL A 211 -0.96 -22.85 -14.66
N ASN A 212 -2.16 -22.39 -15.02
CA ASN A 212 -3.32 -23.22 -15.34
C ASN A 212 -3.57 -24.34 -14.33
N GLY A 213 -3.52 -23.99 -13.04
CA GLY A 213 -3.80 -24.91 -11.94
C GLY A 213 -2.66 -25.85 -11.54
N LYS A 214 -1.52 -25.85 -12.27
CA LYS A 214 -0.32 -26.61 -11.90
C LYS A 214 0.64 -25.71 -11.15
N GLN A 215 0.99 -26.13 -9.93
CA GLN A 215 1.94 -25.38 -9.09
C GLN A 215 3.34 -25.37 -9.73
N LEU A 216 3.94 -24.19 -9.78
CA LEU A 216 5.33 -24.00 -10.19
C LEU A 216 6.23 -24.36 -9.00
N PRO A 217 7.23 -25.23 -9.17
CA PRO A 217 8.17 -25.55 -8.10
C PRO A 217 8.94 -24.31 -7.61
N SER A 218 9.33 -24.28 -6.35
CA SER A 218 9.98 -23.12 -5.74
C SER A 218 11.31 -22.75 -6.40
N ASP A 219 12.06 -23.72 -6.90
CA ASP A 219 13.30 -23.51 -7.68
C ASP A 219 13.05 -22.96 -9.10
N GLN A 220 11.80 -22.93 -9.55
CA GLN A 220 11.35 -22.36 -10.82
C GLN A 220 10.61 -21.02 -10.67
N LEU A 221 10.57 -20.44 -9.48
CA LEU A 221 10.01 -19.11 -9.23
C LEU A 221 10.96 -18.03 -9.76
N THR A 222 11.23 -18.06 -11.04
CA THR A 222 12.10 -17.18 -11.82
C THR A 222 11.42 -16.77 -13.12
N ALA A 223 11.88 -15.70 -13.77
CA ALA A 223 11.37 -15.28 -15.07
C ALA A 223 11.44 -16.40 -16.11
N GLU A 224 12.55 -17.13 -16.17
CA GLU A 224 12.76 -18.23 -17.09
C GLU A 224 11.84 -19.42 -16.82
N GLY A 225 11.73 -19.84 -15.54
CA GLY A 225 10.85 -20.95 -15.15
C GLY A 225 9.39 -20.64 -15.42
N LEU A 226 8.95 -19.41 -15.13
CA LEU A 226 7.59 -18.96 -15.44
C LEU A 226 7.32 -18.92 -16.94
N GLN A 227 8.23 -18.32 -17.72
CA GLN A 227 8.10 -18.28 -19.19
C GLN A 227 7.98 -19.68 -19.77
N LYS A 228 8.86 -20.60 -19.37
CA LYS A 228 8.83 -22.01 -19.81
C LYS A 228 7.51 -22.71 -19.47
N ALA A 229 6.96 -22.45 -18.26
CA ALA A 229 5.69 -23.03 -17.87
C ALA A 229 4.52 -22.48 -18.71
N VAL A 230 4.57 -21.21 -19.07
CA VAL A 230 3.56 -20.56 -19.94
C VAL A 230 3.68 -21.10 -21.37
N ASP A 231 4.88 -21.18 -21.94
CA ASP A 231 5.13 -21.62 -23.30
C ASP A 231 4.67 -23.07 -23.52
N ALA A 232 4.84 -23.91 -22.49
CA ALA A 232 4.38 -25.32 -22.54
C ALA A 232 2.84 -25.49 -22.65
N ILE A 233 2.08 -24.41 -22.40
CA ILE A 233 0.61 -24.39 -22.47
C ILE A 233 0.12 -23.58 -23.66
N ALA A 234 0.82 -22.49 -23.99
CA ALA A 234 0.42 -21.58 -25.07
C ALA A 234 0.66 -22.17 -26.48
N SER A 235 1.63 -23.11 -26.60
CA SER A 235 1.92 -23.86 -27.81
C SER A 235 0.82 -24.87 -28.10
#